data_c563cc0ed457f471ab57d557c28ffe42
#
_entry.id   c563cc0ed457f471ab57d557c28ffe42
#
_cell.length_a   1.000
_cell.length_b   1.000
_cell.length_c   1.000
_cell.angle_alpha   90.00
_cell.angle_beta   90.00
_cell.angle_gamma   90.00
#
_symmetry.space_group_name_H-M   'P 1'
#
loop_
_entity.id
_entity.type
_entity.pdbx_description
1 polymer ?
#
loop_
_entity_poly.entity_id
_entity_poly.type
_entity_poly.pdbx_seq_one_letter_code
_entity_poly.pdbx_strand_id
1 'polypeptide(L)'
;MARYKCKICSYIYDESKEGVNWHDLPFNWLCPVCQAPKSAFEFIEESQRIGDQTEKNQTTISDVMIETMVQWGIKHVFGMVGHSNLGLAEAIRKQCEKERLTYIGIRHETSAAFAASAYAKLLDKPSACLTIAGPGATNLITGLWDAKLDRVPVLALTGQVDLQFLGSGSFQEVNLSASFEPVSCFSQTVLSQSNHTELMNLAIKHAILERGVSHLIFPNEIQEMPVKQQPVVVDPSKRLPALNIIPPEKSIAKALKMIRMAKKPVVIVGYGSKTGMNKIKDFAETFHMPVITTFKAKGFIPDDHPLACGVLGRSGTPVASHFMTQSDLLIVFGASFSKHTGILKDKPTIQVDYDPLTLGKFHEISIPILGEIETTVSILIDELKNDAPKIDQTAILADHWNKWRLEKQNRENQDQGNGLNSAAVFAAMTRHVPQNAVITVDVGDNTYSFGRYFECQSQSILMSGYLGSIGFGYPAAIGAWAAEPNRHIFCITGDGGFAQYMCEMTTAVKYGIPIKHILLNNLQLGKITKEQRQINKTVWETDLHNPNFSKYANNCGALGIRIENKSQLDEGYEKIMKHNGPAMLEIMTDPELI
;
A
#
# COMPACT_ATOMS: atom_id res chain seq x y z
N MET A 1 20.49 -24.27 41.42
CA MET A 1 20.98 -23.15 42.26
C MET A 1 19.99 -22.03 42.18
N ALA A 2 19.70 -21.37 43.26
CA ALA A 2 18.63 -20.40 43.36
C ALA A 2 18.96 -19.07 42.63
N ARG A 3 17.91 -18.38 42.17
CA ARG A 3 18.01 -17.03 41.61
C ARG A 3 17.08 -16.10 42.35
N TYR A 4 17.54 -14.89 42.55
CA TYR A 4 16.77 -13.85 43.24
C TYR A 4 16.79 -12.57 42.42
N LYS A 5 15.61 -11.96 42.19
CA LYS A 5 15.45 -10.75 41.38
C LYS A 5 15.18 -9.54 42.27
N CYS A 6 15.93 -8.49 42.07
CA CYS A 6 15.68 -7.22 42.71
C CYS A 6 14.38 -6.58 42.16
N LYS A 7 13.41 -6.31 43.05
CA LYS A 7 12.13 -5.66 42.69
C LYS A 7 12.29 -4.20 42.23
N ILE A 8 13.44 -3.57 42.51
CA ILE A 8 13.68 -2.16 42.20
C ILE A 8 14.36 -1.98 40.84
N CYS A 9 15.43 -2.75 40.54
CA CYS A 9 16.20 -2.57 39.30
C CYS A 9 16.25 -3.79 38.40
N SER A 10 15.54 -4.87 38.76
CA SER A 10 15.50 -6.13 38.03
C SER A 10 16.85 -6.87 37.92
N TYR A 11 17.89 -6.49 38.67
CA TYR A 11 19.14 -7.25 38.77
C TYR A 11 18.85 -8.65 39.28
N ILE A 12 19.46 -9.67 38.65
CA ILE A 12 19.30 -11.07 39.04
C ILE A 12 20.59 -11.53 39.70
N TYR A 13 20.49 -11.88 40.97
CA TYR A 13 21.51 -12.62 41.69
C TYR A 13 21.38 -14.10 41.34
N ASP A 14 22.41 -14.70 40.75
CA ASP A 14 22.42 -16.09 40.31
C ASP A 14 23.53 -16.83 41.09
N GLU A 15 23.12 -17.69 42.01
CA GLU A 15 24.07 -18.45 42.86
C GLU A 15 25.10 -19.24 42.03
N SER A 16 24.76 -19.66 40.83
CA SER A 16 25.68 -20.40 39.96
C SER A 16 26.79 -19.53 39.37
N LYS A 17 26.56 -18.24 39.26
CA LYS A 17 27.52 -17.26 38.70
C LYS A 17 28.31 -16.56 39.79
N GLU A 18 27.66 -16.27 40.91
CA GLU A 18 28.25 -15.52 42.03
C GLU A 18 29.06 -16.42 42.98
N GLY A 19 28.85 -17.73 42.93
CA GLY A 19 29.61 -18.71 43.73
C GLY A 19 29.28 -18.71 45.24
N VAL A 20 28.28 -17.94 45.67
CA VAL A 20 27.81 -17.84 47.06
C VAL A 20 26.30 -18.09 47.10
N ASN A 21 25.83 -18.90 48.06
CA ASN A 21 24.40 -19.09 48.22
C ASN A 21 23.74 -17.81 48.77
N TRP A 22 22.51 -17.52 48.34
CA TRP A 22 21.75 -16.35 48.78
C TRP A 22 21.63 -16.26 50.31
N HIS A 23 21.46 -17.40 50.96
CA HIS A 23 21.32 -17.46 52.41
C HIS A 23 22.59 -17.14 53.16
N ASP A 24 23.76 -17.40 52.51
CA ASP A 24 25.07 -17.16 53.10
C ASP A 24 25.55 -15.71 52.92
N LEU A 25 24.84 -14.90 52.14
CA LEU A 25 25.13 -13.48 51.98
C LEU A 25 24.90 -12.74 53.31
N PRO A 26 25.78 -11.78 53.67
CA PRO A 26 25.62 -10.96 54.88
C PRO A 26 24.26 -10.27 54.94
N PHE A 27 23.72 -10.06 56.15
CA PHE A 27 22.42 -9.38 56.30
C PHE A 27 22.40 -7.95 55.74
N ASN A 28 23.54 -7.27 55.74
CA ASN A 28 23.72 -5.91 55.19
C ASN A 28 24.15 -5.94 53.70
N TRP A 29 24.02 -7.05 52.99
CA TRP A 29 24.33 -7.13 51.57
C TRP A 29 23.32 -6.25 50.80
N LEU A 30 23.84 -5.49 49.87
CA LEU A 30 23.08 -4.58 49.01
C LEU A 30 23.18 -4.97 47.54
N CYS A 31 22.15 -4.69 46.78
CA CYS A 31 22.14 -4.87 45.32
C CYS A 31 23.33 -4.13 44.67
N PRO A 32 24.15 -4.77 43.85
CA PRO A 32 25.31 -4.13 43.25
C PRO A 32 24.92 -3.04 42.20
N VAL A 33 23.66 -3.04 41.75
CA VAL A 33 23.18 -2.10 40.74
C VAL A 33 22.45 -0.88 41.36
N CYS A 34 21.53 -1.11 42.32
CA CYS A 34 20.70 -0.03 42.87
C CYS A 34 20.84 0.13 44.39
N GLN A 35 21.70 -0.62 45.04
CA GLN A 35 21.95 -0.61 46.47
C GLN A 35 20.72 -0.95 47.36
N ALA A 36 19.69 -1.55 46.75
CA ALA A 36 18.53 -2.02 47.51
C ALA A 36 18.93 -3.14 48.50
N PRO A 37 18.31 -3.21 49.69
CA PRO A 37 18.60 -4.24 50.68
C PRO A 37 18.14 -5.62 50.22
N LYS A 38 18.69 -6.66 50.82
CA LYS A 38 18.39 -8.09 50.53
C LYS A 38 16.86 -8.37 50.58
N SER A 39 16.11 -7.67 51.43
CA SER A 39 14.64 -7.75 51.55
C SER A 39 13.87 -7.27 50.32
N ALA A 40 14.49 -6.50 49.45
CA ALA A 40 13.91 -6.05 48.19
C ALA A 40 14.02 -7.09 47.04
N PHE A 41 14.53 -8.27 47.35
CA PHE A 41 14.63 -9.36 46.36
C PHE A 41 13.53 -10.40 46.55
N GLU A 42 13.05 -10.93 45.45
CA GLU A 42 12.13 -12.06 45.40
C GLU A 42 12.85 -13.27 44.80
N PHE A 43 12.56 -14.43 45.34
CA PHE A 43 13.03 -15.70 44.79
C PHE A 43 12.41 -15.92 43.43
N ILE A 44 13.24 -16.16 42.43
CA ILE A 44 12.74 -16.62 41.13
C ILE A 44 12.81 -18.16 41.23
N GLU A 45 11.65 -18.80 41.33
CA GLU A 45 11.59 -20.23 41.08
C GLU A 45 12.29 -20.50 39.77
N GLU A 46 13.27 -21.42 39.78
CA GLU A 46 13.77 -22.01 38.56
C GLU A 46 12.55 -22.64 37.89
N SER A 47 11.96 -21.96 36.91
CA SER A 47 11.07 -22.64 35.99
C SER A 47 11.88 -23.78 35.42
N GLN A 48 11.57 -24.98 35.89
CA GLN A 48 12.27 -26.22 35.65
C GLN A 48 12.55 -26.38 34.16
N ARG A 49 13.78 -26.16 33.74
CA ARG A 49 14.28 -26.69 32.46
C ARG A 49 14.49 -28.19 32.53
N ILE A 50 13.68 -28.90 33.30
CA ILE A 50 13.70 -30.36 33.35
C ILE A 50 12.26 -30.84 33.38
N GLY A 51 11.80 -31.33 32.23
CA GLY A 51 10.65 -32.21 32.17
C GLY A 51 9.30 -31.54 32.06
N ASP A 52 9.03 -30.91 30.94
CA ASP A 52 7.75 -31.13 30.32
C ASP A 52 7.84 -30.91 28.80
N GLN A 53 8.36 -31.93 28.12
CA GLN A 53 8.17 -32.03 26.66
C GLN A 53 6.68 -32.19 26.29
N THR A 54 5.81 -32.34 27.28
CA THR A 54 4.35 -32.45 27.12
C THR A 54 3.67 -31.09 27.07
N GLU A 55 4.16 -30.01 27.73
CA GLU A 55 3.60 -28.66 27.60
C GLU A 55 4.02 -27.95 26.31
N LYS A 56 5.15 -28.33 25.71
CA LYS A 56 5.63 -27.72 24.44
C LYS A 56 4.76 -28.02 23.21
N ASN A 57 3.73 -28.86 23.33
CA ASN A 57 2.87 -29.27 22.24
C ASN A 57 1.39 -28.81 22.38
N GLN A 58 1.06 -27.96 23.34
CA GLN A 58 -0.31 -27.45 23.41
C GLN A 58 -0.51 -26.36 22.36
N THR A 59 -1.53 -26.57 21.51
CA THR A 59 -1.96 -25.57 20.52
C THR A 59 -2.58 -24.38 21.25
N THR A 60 -2.10 -23.17 20.98
CA THR A 60 -2.60 -21.93 21.58
C THR A 60 -3.70 -21.28 20.74
N ILE A 61 -4.41 -20.31 21.33
CA ILE A 61 -5.39 -19.48 20.60
C ILE A 61 -4.72 -18.81 19.40
N SER A 62 -3.54 -18.24 19.58
CA SER A 62 -2.78 -17.64 18.48
C SER A 62 -2.43 -18.65 17.38
N ASP A 63 -2.04 -19.87 17.76
CA ASP A 63 -1.74 -20.93 16.77
C ASP A 63 -2.96 -21.24 15.89
N VAL A 64 -4.15 -21.40 16.49
CA VAL A 64 -5.38 -21.68 15.75
C VAL A 64 -5.76 -20.53 14.83
N MET A 65 -5.66 -19.30 15.32
CA MET A 65 -6.05 -18.12 14.54
C MET A 65 -5.06 -17.86 13.38
N ILE A 66 -3.76 -17.98 13.60
CA ILE A 66 -2.76 -17.81 12.56
C ILE A 66 -2.81 -18.96 11.54
N GLU A 67 -3.05 -20.21 11.98
CA GLU A 67 -3.31 -21.33 11.07
C GLU A 67 -4.53 -21.06 10.16
N THR A 68 -5.63 -20.56 10.74
CA THR A 68 -6.82 -20.18 9.97
C THR A 68 -6.50 -19.06 8.97
N MET A 69 -5.74 -18.03 9.38
CA MET A 69 -5.30 -16.95 8.51
C MET A 69 -4.51 -17.47 7.29
N VAL A 70 -3.58 -18.40 7.52
CA VAL A 70 -2.78 -19.04 6.45
C VAL A 70 -3.66 -19.85 5.50
N GLN A 71 -4.67 -20.57 6.01
CA GLN A 71 -5.64 -21.32 5.19
C GLN A 71 -6.46 -20.39 4.26
N TRP A 72 -6.71 -19.14 4.66
CA TRP A 72 -7.31 -18.11 3.79
C TRP A 72 -6.36 -17.57 2.72
N GLY A 73 -5.13 -18.07 2.67
CA GLY A 73 -4.14 -17.68 1.65
C GLY A 73 -3.38 -16.40 1.95
N ILE A 74 -3.42 -15.89 3.19
CA ILE A 74 -2.53 -14.80 3.61
C ILE A 74 -1.12 -15.36 3.76
N LYS A 75 -0.20 -14.86 2.91
CA LYS A 75 1.19 -15.35 2.82
C LYS A 75 2.22 -14.41 3.44
N HIS A 76 1.85 -13.16 3.71
CA HIS A 76 2.77 -12.16 4.23
C HIS A 76 2.15 -11.40 5.39
N VAL A 77 2.97 -11.18 6.43
CA VAL A 77 2.67 -10.30 7.56
C VAL A 77 3.78 -9.27 7.66
N PHE A 78 3.41 -8.00 7.65
CA PHE A 78 4.31 -6.87 7.88
C PHE A 78 4.13 -6.36 9.30
N GLY A 79 5.19 -6.12 10.06
CA GLY A 79 4.93 -5.67 11.41
C GLY A 79 6.14 -5.47 12.29
N MET A 80 5.84 -5.25 13.57
CA MET A 80 6.83 -5.10 14.62
C MET A 80 6.47 -6.00 15.80
N VAL A 81 7.43 -6.80 16.25
CA VAL A 81 7.31 -7.65 17.43
C VAL A 81 7.63 -6.83 18.67
N GLY A 82 6.84 -7.00 19.72
CA GLY A 82 7.09 -6.41 21.04
C GLY A 82 6.31 -7.18 22.12
N HIS A 83 6.37 -6.69 23.36
CA HIS A 83 5.93 -7.46 24.54
C HIS A 83 4.43 -7.86 24.53
N SER A 84 3.55 -7.06 23.94
CA SER A 84 2.10 -7.35 23.95
C SER A 84 1.60 -8.16 22.73
N ASN A 85 2.51 -8.71 21.90
CA ASN A 85 2.14 -9.57 20.77
C ASN A 85 3.06 -10.80 20.63
N LEU A 86 3.73 -11.22 21.71
CA LEU A 86 4.69 -12.31 21.67
C LEU A 86 4.05 -13.65 21.31
N GLY A 87 2.85 -13.95 21.78
CA GLY A 87 2.14 -15.17 21.43
C GLY A 87 1.75 -15.22 19.96
N LEU A 88 1.31 -14.07 19.38
CA LEU A 88 1.08 -13.96 17.95
C LEU A 88 2.38 -14.11 17.14
N ALA A 89 3.45 -13.46 17.58
CA ALA A 89 4.76 -13.56 16.93
C ALA A 89 5.28 -15.00 16.90
N GLU A 90 5.11 -15.75 18.00
CA GLU A 90 5.47 -17.16 18.07
C GLU A 90 4.63 -18.03 17.13
N ALA A 91 3.33 -17.81 17.06
CA ALA A 91 2.46 -18.52 16.12
C ALA A 91 2.84 -18.23 14.65
N ILE A 92 3.15 -16.97 14.33
CA ILE A 92 3.66 -16.56 13.01
C ILE A 92 5.00 -17.23 12.71
N ARG A 93 5.96 -17.23 13.68
CA ARG A 93 7.27 -17.86 13.56
C ARG A 93 7.14 -19.35 13.18
N LYS A 94 6.23 -20.08 13.87
CA LYS A 94 5.93 -21.49 13.56
C LYS A 94 5.44 -21.70 12.12
N GLN A 95 4.67 -20.77 11.56
CA GLN A 95 4.24 -20.84 10.16
C GLN A 95 5.35 -20.47 9.17
N CYS A 96 6.24 -19.54 9.56
CA CYS A 96 7.43 -19.22 8.77
C CYS A 96 8.40 -20.40 8.67
N GLU A 97 8.62 -21.14 9.75
CA GLU A 97 9.45 -22.37 9.73
C GLU A 97 8.87 -23.47 8.83
N LYS A 98 7.57 -23.49 8.66
CA LYS A 98 6.87 -24.39 7.71
C LYS A 98 6.82 -23.83 6.28
N GLU A 99 7.47 -22.72 6.00
CA GLU A 99 7.47 -22.02 4.70
C GLU A 99 6.07 -21.66 4.17
N ARG A 100 5.08 -21.54 5.07
CA ARG A 100 3.70 -21.20 4.72
C ARG A 100 3.39 -19.71 4.83
N LEU A 101 4.21 -18.98 5.57
CA LEU A 101 4.06 -17.55 5.84
C LEU A 101 5.43 -16.88 5.81
N THR A 102 5.49 -15.64 5.36
CA THR A 102 6.67 -14.78 5.44
C THR A 102 6.37 -13.60 6.33
N TYR A 103 7.24 -13.37 7.32
CA TYR A 103 7.18 -12.18 8.17
C TYR A 103 8.25 -11.18 7.75
N ILE A 104 7.83 -9.91 7.55
CA ILE A 104 8.73 -8.80 7.23
C ILE A 104 8.67 -7.80 8.38
N GLY A 105 9.73 -7.77 9.19
CA GLY A 105 9.87 -6.83 10.29
C GLY A 105 10.25 -5.45 9.79
N ILE A 106 9.42 -4.46 10.08
CA ILE A 106 9.57 -3.06 9.66
C ILE A 106 10.05 -2.18 10.83
N ARG A 107 10.34 -0.91 10.56
CA ARG A 107 10.83 0.06 11.55
C ARG A 107 9.75 0.97 12.11
N HIS A 108 8.72 1.24 11.33
CA HIS A 108 7.61 2.09 11.74
C HIS A 108 6.28 1.43 11.35
N GLU A 109 5.32 1.34 12.24
CA GLU A 109 4.09 0.55 12.06
C GLU A 109 3.23 1.07 10.91
N THR A 110 3.20 2.38 10.64
CA THR A 110 2.54 2.91 9.44
C THR A 110 3.10 2.29 8.17
N SER A 111 4.41 2.02 8.12
CA SER A 111 5.06 1.33 7.00
C SER A 111 4.53 -0.09 6.82
N ALA A 112 4.22 -0.81 7.91
CA ALA A 112 3.60 -2.13 7.83
C ALA A 112 2.23 -2.06 7.15
N ALA A 113 1.41 -1.10 7.53
CA ALA A 113 0.08 -0.92 6.94
C ALA A 113 0.15 -0.48 5.47
N PHE A 114 1.08 0.42 5.09
CA PHE A 114 1.32 0.79 3.69
C PHE A 114 1.83 -0.39 2.85
N ALA A 115 2.75 -1.19 3.39
CA ALA A 115 3.25 -2.38 2.69
C ALA A 115 2.12 -3.41 2.50
N ALA A 116 1.30 -3.66 3.53
CA ALA A 116 0.14 -4.52 3.44
C ALA A 116 -0.89 -3.99 2.41
N SER A 117 -1.17 -2.68 2.42
CA SER A 117 -2.04 -2.02 1.44
C SER A 117 -1.51 -2.19 0.01
N ALA A 118 -0.22 -1.96 -0.22
CA ALA A 118 0.41 -2.10 -1.53
C ALA A 118 0.40 -3.54 -2.05
N TYR A 119 0.67 -4.50 -1.17
CA TYR A 119 0.54 -5.94 -1.48
C TYR A 119 -0.86 -6.27 -1.95
N ALA A 120 -1.88 -5.84 -1.18
CA ALA A 120 -3.28 -6.10 -1.51
C ALA A 120 -3.73 -5.37 -2.78
N LYS A 121 -3.26 -4.13 -3.04
CA LYS A 121 -3.50 -3.40 -4.29
C LYS A 121 -2.95 -4.15 -5.50
N LEU A 122 -1.77 -4.75 -5.37
CA LEU A 122 -1.12 -5.42 -6.52
C LEU A 122 -1.78 -6.74 -6.86
N LEU A 123 -2.09 -7.57 -5.86
CA LEU A 123 -2.58 -8.94 -6.04
C LEU A 123 -4.10 -9.09 -5.99
N ASP A 124 -4.85 -8.09 -5.51
CA ASP A 124 -6.27 -8.20 -5.14
C ASP A 124 -6.53 -9.34 -4.13
N LYS A 125 -5.56 -9.58 -3.24
CA LYS A 125 -5.60 -10.62 -2.20
C LYS A 125 -5.35 -10.00 -0.83
N PRO A 126 -5.92 -10.59 0.24
CA PRO A 126 -5.70 -10.07 1.58
C PRO A 126 -4.24 -10.22 2.02
N SER A 127 -3.78 -9.24 2.78
CA SER A 127 -2.49 -9.23 3.48
C SER A 127 -2.71 -8.90 4.95
N ALA A 128 -1.69 -9.04 5.77
CA ALA A 128 -1.82 -8.73 7.19
C ALA A 128 -0.70 -7.81 7.69
N CYS A 129 -1.02 -7.00 8.71
CA CYS A 129 -0.04 -6.28 9.50
C CYS A 129 -0.20 -6.60 10.98
N LEU A 130 0.92 -6.58 11.71
CA LEU A 130 1.02 -6.92 13.13
C LEU A 130 1.73 -5.83 13.92
N THR A 131 1.18 -5.47 15.09
CA THR A 131 1.84 -4.54 16.00
C THR A 131 1.47 -4.78 17.46
N ILE A 132 2.13 -4.05 18.35
CA ILE A 132 1.87 -4.05 19.80
C ILE A 132 0.67 -3.17 20.16
N ALA A 133 0.28 -3.21 21.42
CA ALA A 133 -0.66 -2.28 22.06
C ALA A 133 -0.16 -0.82 22.03
N GLY A 134 -1.04 0.10 22.37
CA GLY A 134 -0.70 1.50 22.56
C GLY A 134 -0.16 2.19 21.30
N PRO A 135 1.08 2.73 21.35
CA PRO A 135 1.64 3.53 20.26
C PRO A 135 1.80 2.72 18.96
N GLY A 136 2.13 1.44 19.04
CA GLY A 136 2.26 0.61 17.84
C GLY A 136 0.92 0.47 17.12
N ALA A 137 -0.17 0.22 17.84
CA ALA A 137 -1.49 0.13 17.26
C ALA A 137 -1.94 1.47 16.64
N THR A 138 -1.76 2.59 17.35
CA THR A 138 -2.16 3.90 16.84
C THR A 138 -1.37 4.34 15.61
N ASN A 139 -0.09 3.97 15.50
CA ASN A 139 0.74 4.23 14.34
C ASN A 139 0.26 3.50 13.06
N LEU A 140 -0.46 2.38 13.16
CA LEU A 140 -1.04 1.71 11.98
C LEU A 140 -2.10 2.55 11.27
N ILE A 141 -2.82 3.39 11.99
CA ILE A 141 -4.09 3.99 11.54
C ILE A 141 -3.94 4.74 10.21
N THR A 142 -2.90 5.53 10.02
CA THR A 142 -2.68 6.25 8.75
C THR A 142 -2.58 5.30 7.56
N GLY A 143 -1.79 4.25 7.67
CA GLY A 143 -1.64 3.28 6.58
C GLY A 143 -2.90 2.42 6.36
N LEU A 144 -3.68 2.17 7.41
CA LEU A 144 -4.96 1.48 7.30
C LEU A 144 -6.03 2.36 6.63
N TRP A 145 -6.00 3.70 6.85
CA TRP A 145 -6.85 4.61 6.09
C TRP A 145 -6.56 4.58 4.59
N ASP A 146 -5.29 4.42 4.18
CA ASP A 146 -4.94 4.23 2.78
C ASP A 146 -5.60 2.97 2.22
N ALA A 147 -5.50 1.85 2.93
CA ALA A 147 -6.15 0.59 2.53
C ALA A 147 -7.67 0.72 2.44
N LYS A 148 -8.32 1.33 3.46
CA LYS A 148 -9.77 1.54 3.48
C LYS A 148 -10.26 2.39 2.32
N LEU A 149 -9.65 3.56 2.11
CA LEU A 149 -10.09 4.50 1.08
C LEU A 149 -9.81 3.99 -0.34
N ASP A 150 -8.75 3.22 -0.51
CA ASP A 150 -8.41 2.56 -1.77
C ASP A 150 -9.11 1.19 -1.93
N ARG A 151 -9.91 0.78 -0.95
CA ARG A 151 -10.76 -0.42 -1.00
C ARG A 151 -9.97 -1.70 -1.24
N VAL A 152 -8.99 -1.95 -0.41
CA VAL A 152 -8.16 -3.16 -0.48
C VAL A 152 -8.23 -3.95 0.82
N PRO A 153 -8.25 -5.30 0.75
CA PRO A 153 -8.40 -6.14 1.93
C PRO A 153 -7.11 -6.18 2.76
N VAL A 154 -7.18 -5.68 3.99
CA VAL A 154 -6.07 -5.75 4.95
C VAL A 154 -6.59 -6.24 6.30
N LEU A 155 -5.89 -7.23 6.87
CA LEU A 155 -6.12 -7.70 8.23
C LEU A 155 -5.10 -7.07 9.18
N ALA A 156 -5.56 -6.27 10.12
CA ALA A 156 -4.74 -5.69 11.19
C ALA A 156 -4.85 -6.55 12.45
N LEU A 157 -3.70 -6.98 12.98
CA LEU A 157 -3.57 -7.74 14.21
C LEU A 157 -2.84 -6.86 15.23
N THR A 158 -3.51 -6.50 16.31
CA THR A 158 -2.89 -5.68 17.37
C THR A 158 -2.86 -6.45 18.69
N GLY A 159 -1.72 -6.37 19.37
CA GLY A 159 -1.69 -6.71 20.78
C GLY A 159 -2.52 -5.73 21.60
N GLN A 160 -2.89 -6.14 22.81
CA GLN A 160 -3.52 -5.29 23.84
C GLN A 160 -2.92 -5.67 25.20
N VAL A 161 -3.03 -4.78 26.17
CA VAL A 161 -2.73 -5.10 27.56
C VAL A 161 -3.65 -6.21 28.06
N ASP A 162 -3.28 -6.88 29.15
CA ASP A 162 -4.11 -7.93 29.76
C ASP A 162 -5.50 -7.38 30.12
N LEU A 163 -6.54 -8.21 29.97
CA LEU A 163 -7.95 -7.80 30.21
C LEU A 163 -8.17 -7.23 31.61
N GLN A 164 -7.46 -7.73 32.62
CA GLN A 164 -7.56 -7.24 33.99
C GLN A 164 -7.11 -5.79 34.17
N PHE A 165 -6.33 -5.26 33.22
CA PHE A 165 -5.83 -3.88 33.26
C PHE A 165 -6.64 -2.92 32.38
N LEU A 166 -7.58 -3.42 31.58
CA LEU A 166 -8.41 -2.57 30.72
C LEU A 166 -9.30 -1.66 31.56
N GLY A 167 -9.28 -0.36 31.23
CA GLY A 167 -10.04 0.69 31.93
C GLY A 167 -9.33 1.26 33.16
N SER A 168 -8.14 0.75 33.50
CA SER A 168 -7.38 1.26 34.66
C SER A 168 -6.40 2.39 34.31
N GLY A 169 -6.20 2.71 33.01
CA GLY A 169 -5.17 3.64 32.54
C GLY A 169 -3.77 3.05 32.62
N SER A 170 -3.63 1.75 32.42
CA SER A 170 -2.36 1.03 32.52
C SER A 170 -1.38 1.42 31.39
N PHE A 171 -0.11 1.08 31.58
CA PHE A 171 0.94 1.36 30.60
C PHE A 171 0.59 0.79 29.21
N GLN A 172 0.60 1.65 28.20
CA GLN A 172 0.23 1.35 26.80
C GLN A 172 -1.24 0.94 26.57
N GLU A 173 -2.10 1.11 27.53
CA GLU A 173 -3.53 0.93 27.32
C GLU A 173 -4.08 2.03 26.40
N VAL A 174 -4.73 1.63 25.32
CA VAL A 174 -5.53 2.47 24.42
C VAL A 174 -6.83 1.76 24.14
N ASN A 175 -7.94 2.48 24.10
CA ASN A 175 -9.22 1.91 23.65
C ASN A 175 -9.17 1.63 22.15
N LEU A 176 -8.60 0.47 21.79
CA LEU A 176 -8.38 0.08 20.38
C LEU A 176 -9.68 -0.13 19.63
N SER A 177 -10.74 -0.62 20.27
CA SER A 177 -12.05 -0.78 19.62
C SER A 177 -12.56 0.55 19.10
N ALA A 178 -12.56 1.60 19.93
CA ALA A 178 -12.99 2.94 19.52
C ALA A 178 -12.01 3.60 18.52
N SER A 179 -10.69 3.37 18.69
CA SER A 179 -9.68 3.96 17.78
C SER A 179 -9.73 3.39 16.38
N PHE A 180 -10.09 2.12 16.22
CA PHE A 180 -10.13 1.45 14.92
C PHE A 180 -11.52 1.40 14.28
N GLU A 181 -12.59 1.71 15.00
CA GLU A 181 -13.95 1.77 14.48
C GLU A 181 -14.05 2.56 13.17
N PRO A 182 -13.53 3.80 13.08
CA PRO A 182 -13.68 4.60 11.87
C PRO A 182 -12.85 4.09 10.68
N VAL A 183 -11.81 3.30 10.91
CA VAL A 183 -10.91 2.83 9.85
C VAL A 183 -11.20 1.39 9.40
N SER A 184 -11.87 0.59 10.21
CA SER A 184 -12.19 -0.80 9.91
C SER A 184 -13.64 -0.99 9.43
N CYS A 185 -13.89 -2.08 8.72
CA CYS A 185 -15.24 -2.61 8.43
C CYS A 185 -15.64 -3.71 9.43
N PHE A 186 -14.65 -4.28 10.13
CA PHE A 186 -14.83 -5.28 11.17
C PHE A 186 -13.74 -5.08 12.22
N SER A 187 -14.11 -4.95 13.49
CA SER A 187 -13.17 -4.83 14.61
C SER A 187 -13.70 -5.58 15.82
N GLN A 188 -12.94 -6.54 16.34
CA GLN A 188 -13.33 -7.36 17.46
C GLN A 188 -12.16 -7.69 18.39
N THR A 189 -12.44 -7.77 19.69
CA THR A 189 -11.49 -8.27 20.68
C THR A 189 -11.60 -9.78 20.79
N VAL A 190 -10.47 -10.46 20.73
CA VAL A 190 -10.36 -11.91 20.95
C VAL A 190 -10.48 -12.19 22.44
N LEU A 191 -11.44 -13.00 22.81
CA LEU A 191 -11.68 -13.44 24.20
C LEU A 191 -11.46 -14.94 24.33
N SER A 192 -11.22 -15.42 25.54
CA SER A 192 -11.02 -16.86 25.80
C SER A 192 -12.23 -17.72 25.40
N GLN A 193 -13.44 -17.14 25.43
CA GLN A 193 -14.70 -17.79 25.05
C GLN A 193 -15.05 -17.66 23.56
N SER A 194 -14.29 -16.90 22.78
CA SER A 194 -14.54 -16.70 21.34
C SER A 194 -14.45 -18.04 20.59
N ASN A 195 -15.25 -18.19 19.54
CA ASN A 195 -14.95 -19.19 18.52
C ASN A 195 -13.81 -18.65 17.64
N HIS A 196 -12.57 -18.99 17.99
CA HIS A 196 -11.37 -18.38 17.44
C HIS A 196 -11.24 -18.58 15.94
N THR A 197 -11.52 -19.80 15.44
CA THR A 197 -11.53 -20.09 13.99
C THR A 197 -12.59 -19.26 13.27
N GLU A 198 -13.81 -19.18 13.80
CA GLU A 198 -14.88 -18.43 13.14
C GLU A 198 -14.65 -16.93 13.19
N LEU A 199 -14.12 -16.42 14.28
CA LEU A 199 -13.78 -14.99 14.42
C LEU A 199 -12.75 -14.57 13.36
N MET A 200 -11.70 -15.38 13.14
CA MET A 200 -10.72 -15.13 12.08
C MET A 200 -11.34 -15.25 10.68
N ASN A 201 -12.19 -16.27 10.46
CA ASN A 201 -12.92 -16.42 9.21
C ASN A 201 -13.78 -15.18 8.88
N LEU A 202 -14.51 -14.67 9.86
CA LEU A 202 -15.36 -13.49 9.69
C LEU A 202 -14.50 -12.24 9.40
N ALA A 203 -13.42 -12.04 10.15
CA ALA A 203 -12.53 -10.91 9.93
C ALA A 203 -12.00 -10.88 8.48
N ILE A 204 -11.48 -12.00 7.99
CA ILE A 204 -10.93 -12.04 6.62
C ILE A 204 -12.05 -11.93 5.58
N LYS A 205 -13.19 -12.58 5.80
CA LYS A 205 -14.35 -12.48 4.91
C LYS A 205 -14.85 -11.04 4.77
N HIS A 206 -14.96 -10.30 5.88
CA HIS A 206 -15.32 -8.88 5.86
C HIS A 206 -14.30 -8.06 5.07
N ALA A 207 -12.99 -8.25 5.34
CA ALA A 207 -11.95 -7.54 4.60
C ALA A 207 -12.07 -7.75 3.09
N ILE A 208 -12.33 -8.98 2.64
CA ILE A 208 -12.45 -9.33 1.21
C ILE A 208 -13.74 -8.76 0.60
N LEU A 209 -14.90 -9.03 1.21
CA LEU A 209 -16.20 -8.71 0.60
C LEU A 209 -16.53 -7.22 0.68
N GLU A 210 -16.20 -6.56 1.79
CA GLU A 210 -16.38 -5.12 1.95
C GLU A 210 -15.19 -4.32 1.38
N ARG A 211 -14.13 -5.02 0.95
CA ARG A 211 -12.92 -4.42 0.37
C ARG A 211 -12.35 -3.33 1.28
N GLY A 212 -11.95 -3.74 2.46
CA GLY A 212 -11.51 -2.81 3.49
C GLY A 212 -10.64 -3.46 4.55
N VAL A 213 -10.54 -2.80 5.68
CA VAL A 213 -9.72 -3.21 6.80
C VAL A 213 -10.54 -3.98 7.81
N SER A 214 -10.08 -5.18 8.17
CA SER A 214 -10.55 -5.87 9.37
C SER A 214 -9.50 -5.82 10.46
N HIS A 215 -9.94 -5.71 11.71
CA HIS A 215 -9.07 -5.56 12.86
C HIS A 215 -9.42 -6.57 13.95
N LEU A 216 -8.41 -7.26 14.47
CA LEU A 216 -8.51 -8.14 15.62
C LEU A 216 -7.56 -7.70 16.72
N ILE A 217 -8.11 -7.54 17.92
CA ILE A 217 -7.42 -7.09 19.12
C ILE A 217 -7.12 -8.32 19.98
N PHE A 218 -5.86 -8.53 20.33
CA PHE A 218 -5.41 -9.69 21.08
C PHE A 218 -4.89 -9.26 22.46
N PRO A 219 -5.67 -9.38 23.53
CA PRO A 219 -5.14 -9.22 24.89
C PRO A 219 -3.99 -10.16 25.13
N ASN A 220 -2.96 -9.70 25.83
CA ASN A 220 -1.68 -10.40 25.92
C ASN A 220 -1.82 -11.82 26.50
N GLU A 221 -2.57 -11.96 27.62
CA GLU A 221 -2.76 -13.27 28.28
C GLU A 221 -3.57 -14.26 27.44
N ILE A 222 -4.43 -13.77 26.51
CA ILE A 222 -5.26 -14.64 25.67
C ILE A 222 -4.44 -15.36 24.61
N GLN A 223 -3.35 -14.75 24.14
CA GLN A 223 -2.57 -15.23 23.01
C GLN A 223 -1.98 -16.63 23.24
N GLU A 224 -1.55 -16.92 24.46
CA GLU A 224 -0.90 -18.17 24.83
C GLU A 224 -1.83 -19.18 25.52
N MET A 225 -3.12 -18.82 25.72
CA MET A 225 -4.08 -19.74 26.29
C MET A 225 -4.22 -20.99 25.44
N PRO A 226 -4.19 -22.19 26.07
CA PRO A 226 -4.36 -23.44 25.33
C PRO A 226 -5.80 -23.62 24.83
N VAL A 227 -5.94 -24.16 23.64
CA VAL A 227 -7.22 -24.56 23.08
C VAL A 227 -7.40 -26.07 23.10
N LYS A 228 -8.61 -26.51 23.43
CA LYS A 228 -8.97 -27.93 23.42
C LYS A 228 -9.30 -28.46 22.01
N GLN A 229 -9.68 -27.56 21.10
CA GLN A 229 -10.07 -27.90 19.73
C GLN A 229 -8.87 -27.86 18.80
N GLN A 230 -8.71 -28.91 17.98
CA GLN A 230 -7.76 -28.88 16.87
C GLN A 230 -8.19 -27.83 15.83
N PRO A 231 -7.23 -27.21 15.12
CA PRO A 231 -7.56 -26.31 14.02
C PRO A 231 -8.47 -27.01 13.00
N VAL A 232 -9.60 -26.40 12.70
CA VAL A 232 -10.51 -26.91 11.67
C VAL A 232 -9.97 -26.54 10.31
N VAL A 233 -9.98 -27.48 9.36
CA VAL A 233 -9.63 -27.19 7.98
C VAL A 233 -10.69 -26.28 7.38
N VAL A 234 -10.28 -25.10 6.94
CA VAL A 234 -11.13 -24.09 6.32
C VAL A 234 -10.91 -24.10 4.81
N ASP A 235 -11.99 -24.13 4.06
CA ASP A 235 -12.00 -23.94 2.62
C ASP A 235 -12.65 -22.56 2.31
N PRO A 236 -11.85 -21.55 1.99
CA PRO A 236 -12.35 -20.20 1.70
C PRO A 236 -13.35 -20.16 0.54
N SER A 237 -13.23 -21.06 -0.45
CA SER A 237 -14.14 -21.09 -1.61
C SER A 237 -15.58 -21.40 -1.23
N LYS A 238 -15.79 -22.09 -0.11
CA LYS A 238 -17.12 -22.40 0.44
C LYS A 238 -17.70 -21.27 1.30
N ARG A 239 -16.93 -20.22 1.55
CA ARG A 239 -17.32 -19.09 2.40
C ARG A 239 -17.50 -17.78 1.63
N LEU A 240 -16.99 -17.71 0.40
CA LEU A 240 -17.12 -16.54 -0.47
C LEU A 240 -18.16 -16.80 -1.56
N PRO A 241 -19.13 -15.90 -1.77
CA PRO A 241 -20.04 -15.99 -2.90
C PRO A 241 -19.32 -15.63 -4.21
N ALA A 242 -19.84 -16.10 -5.32
CA ALA A 242 -19.50 -15.54 -6.62
C ALA A 242 -20.05 -14.09 -6.71
N LEU A 243 -19.21 -13.14 -7.12
CA LEU A 243 -19.58 -11.72 -7.19
C LEU A 243 -19.92 -11.26 -8.62
N ASN A 244 -20.41 -12.17 -9.47
CA ASN A 244 -20.81 -11.84 -10.84
C ASN A 244 -22.16 -11.13 -10.82
N ILE A 245 -22.15 -9.79 -10.84
CA ILE A 245 -23.36 -8.96 -10.85
C ILE A 245 -23.74 -8.68 -12.31
N ILE A 246 -24.80 -9.32 -12.79
CA ILE A 246 -25.35 -9.08 -14.12
C ILE A 246 -26.07 -7.72 -14.12
N PRO A 247 -25.75 -6.81 -15.07
CA PRO A 247 -26.37 -5.49 -15.11
C PRO A 247 -27.85 -5.58 -15.49
N PRO A 248 -28.70 -4.64 -15.00
CA PRO A 248 -30.12 -4.61 -15.36
C PRO A 248 -30.33 -4.36 -16.87
N GLU A 249 -31.14 -5.22 -17.52
CA GLU A 249 -31.44 -5.12 -18.97
C GLU A 249 -31.91 -3.74 -19.40
N LYS A 250 -32.77 -3.08 -18.62
CA LYS A 250 -33.26 -1.73 -18.90
C LYS A 250 -32.14 -0.69 -18.94
N SER A 251 -31.13 -0.83 -18.09
CA SER A 251 -29.96 0.06 -18.09
C SER A 251 -29.08 -0.20 -19.30
N ILE A 252 -28.88 -1.46 -19.66
CA ILE A 252 -28.15 -1.85 -20.88
C ILE A 252 -28.86 -1.31 -22.13
N ALA A 253 -30.16 -1.51 -22.26
CA ALA A 253 -30.92 -0.99 -23.43
C ALA A 253 -30.80 0.55 -23.61
N LYS A 254 -30.82 1.30 -22.49
CA LYS A 254 -30.60 2.74 -22.52
C LYS A 254 -29.16 3.10 -22.94
N ALA A 255 -28.17 2.38 -22.41
CA ALA A 255 -26.78 2.59 -22.76
C ALA A 255 -26.51 2.32 -24.24
N LEU A 256 -27.00 1.20 -24.77
CA LEU A 256 -26.91 0.85 -26.19
C LEU A 256 -27.48 1.95 -27.09
N LYS A 257 -28.66 2.49 -26.73
CA LYS A 257 -29.24 3.61 -27.47
C LYS A 257 -28.33 4.84 -27.49
N MET A 258 -27.76 5.21 -26.35
CA MET A 258 -26.84 6.36 -26.28
C MET A 258 -25.54 6.08 -27.07
N ILE A 259 -24.94 4.89 -26.95
CA ILE A 259 -23.75 4.53 -27.70
C ILE A 259 -24.00 4.57 -29.20
N ARG A 260 -25.15 4.06 -29.69
CA ARG A 260 -25.53 4.12 -31.11
C ARG A 260 -25.69 5.53 -31.66
N MET A 261 -26.08 6.48 -30.81
CA MET A 261 -26.28 7.89 -31.21
C MET A 261 -25.00 8.73 -31.16
N ALA A 262 -24.02 8.32 -30.34
CA ALA A 262 -22.79 9.06 -30.15
C ALA A 262 -21.93 9.06 -31.42
N LYS A 263 -21.29 10.20 -31.70
CA LYS A 263 -20.37 10.38 -32.85
C LYS A 263 -18.91 10.27 -32.42
N LYS A 264 -18.59 10.76 -31.22
CA LYS A 264 -17.23 10.80 -30.66
C LYS A 264 -17.22 10.25 -29.22
N PRO A 265 -17.64 8.98 -29.00
CA PRO A 265 -17.59 8.38 -27.67
C PRO A 265 -16.14 8.21 -27.21
N VAL A 266 -15.93 8.32 -25.89
CA VAL A 266 -14.65 8.10 -25.25
C VAL A 266 -14.84 7.17 -24.06
N VAL A 267 -13.94 6.19 -23.92
CA VAL A 267 -13.89 5.29 -22.78
C VAL A 267 -12.98 5.88 -21.69
N ILE A 268 -13.44 5.89 -20.44
CA ILE A 268 -12.64 6.28 -19.29
C ILE A 268 -12.52 5.07 -18.37
N VAL A 269 -11.29 4.67 -18.05
CA VAL A 269 -11.01 3.54 -17.16
C VAL A 269 -10.44 4.01 -15.83
N GLY A 270 -11.04 3.53 -14.73
CA GLY A 270 -10.54 3.72 -13.39
C GLY A 270 -9.95 2.43 -12.81
N TYR A 271 -9.46 2.49 -11.57
CA TYR A 271 -8.83 1.33 -10.91
C TYR A 271 -9.79 0.14 -10.75
N GLY A 272 -11.09 0.40 -10.58
CA GLY A 272 -12.11 -0.66 -10.48
C GLY A 272 -12.27 -1.50 -11.75
N SER A 273 -11.70 -1.08 -12.88
CA SER A 273 -11.74 -1.84 -14.14
C SER A 273 -10.62 -2.87 -14.30
N LYS A 274 -9.72 -3.01 -13.30
CA LYS A 274 -8.51 -3.83 -13.37
C LYS A 274 -8.78 -5.25 -13.91
N THR A 275 -9.75 -5.95 -13.37
CA THR A 275 -10.09 -7.32 -13.76
C THR A 275 -10.76 -7.41 -15.14
N GLY A 276 -11.54 -6.41 -15.53
CA GLY A 276 -12.26 -6.34 -16.82
C GLY A 276 -11.48 -5.68 -17.96
N MET A 277 -10.20 -5.30 -17.75
CA MET A 277 -9.48 -4.44 -18.69
C MET A 277 -9.28 -5.08 -20.07
N ASN A 278 -9.08 -6.39 -20.16
CA ASN A 278 -8.97 -7.09 -21.44
C ASN A 278 -10.25 -6.94 -22.28
N LYS A 279 -11.41 -7.08 -21.67
CA LYS A 279 -12.70 -6.88 -22.35
C LYS A 279 -12.94 -5.42 -22.73
N ILE A 280 -12.53 -4.48 -21.88
CA ILE A 280 -12.60 -3.05 -22.20
C ILE A 280 -11.71 -2.72 -23.40
N LYS A 281 -10.53 -3.32 -23.48
CA LYS A 281 -9.63 -3.15 -24.61
C LYS A 281 -10.26 -3.73 -25.90
N ASP A 282 -10.80 -4.95 -25.85
CA ASP A 282 -11.54 -5.56 -26.98
C ASP A 282 -12.69 -4.65 -27.44
N PHE A 283 -13.45 -4.06 -26.48
CA PHE A 283 -14.52 -3.13 -26.77
C PHE A 283 -14.02 -1.86 -27.47
N ALA A 284 -12.97 -1.25 -26.93
CA ALA A 284 -12.39 -0.03 -27.48
C ALA A 284 -11.83 -0.27 -28.89
N GLU A 285 -11.14 -1.38 -29.11
CA GLU A 285 -10.58 -1.78 -30.43
C GLU A 285 -11.69 -2.06 -31.46
N THR A 286 -12.72 -2.83 -31.06
CA THR A 286 -13.85 -3.17 -31.96
C THR A 286 -14.61 -1.93 -32.45
N PHE A 287 -14.75 -0.91 -31.61
CA PHE A 287 -15.55 0.28 -31.92
C PHE A 287 -14.70 1.54 -32.13
N HIS A 288 -13.37 1.42 -32.24
CA HIS A 288 -12.40 2.52 -32.43
C HIS A 288 -12.56 3.67 -31.42
N MET A 289 -12.82 3.33 -30.14
CA MET A 289 -13.05 4.32 -29.10
C MET A 289 -11.75 4.70 -28.39
N PRO A 290 -11.36 5.98 -28.31
CA PRO A 290 -10.24 6.44 -27.51
C PRO A 290 -10.41 6.07 -26.02
N VAL A 291 -9.31 5.66 -25.38
CA VAL A 291 -9.29 5.24 -23.98
C VAL A 291 -8.46 6.20 -23.13
N ILE A 292 -9.11 6.78 -22.16
CA ILE A 292 -8.51 7.68 -21.16
C ILE A 292 -8.36 6.89 -19.84
N THR A 293 -7.24 7.03 -19.14
CA THR A 293 -7.05 6.44 -17.82
C THR A 293 -7.17 7.48 -16.70
N THR A 294 -7.72 7.08 -15.55
CA THR A 294 -7.45 7.83 -14.31
C THR A 294 -6.00 7.58 -13.88
N PHE A 295 -5.44 8.39 -12.98
CA PHE A 295 -4.06 8.20 -12.54
C PHE A 295 -3.84 6.79 -11.95
N LYS A 296 -4.75 6.28 -11.12
CA LYS A 296 -4.66 4.93 -10.53
C LYS A 296 -4.76 3.80 -11.55
N ALA A 297 -5.28 4.08 -12.73
CA ALA A 297 -5.38 3.12 -13.84
C ALA A 297 -4.26 3.29 -14.88
N LYS A 298 -3.27 4.18 -14.62
CA LYS A 298 -2.10 4.31 -15.51
C LYS A 298 -1.40 2.95 -15.65
N GLY A 299 -1.12 2.56 -16.89
CA GLY A 299 -0.55 1.24 -17.21
C GLY A 299 -1.59 0.14 -17.48
N PHE A 300 -2.89 0.39 -17.32
CA PHE A 300 -3.93 -0.58 -17.72
C PHE A 300 -4.07 -0.69 -19.23
N ILE A 301 -3.76 0.38 -19.95
CA ILE A 301 -3.52 0.38 -21.38
C ILE A 301 -2.17 1.05 -21.64
N PRO A 302 -1.29 0.48 -22.47
CA PRO A 302 -0.01 1.09 -22.81
C PRO A 302 -0.19 2.47 -23.45
N ASP A 303 0.67 3.44 -23.10
CA ASP A 303 0.59 4.80 -23.66
C ASP A 303 0.97 4.85 -25.16
N ASP A 304 1.57 3.78 -25.72
CA ASP A 304 1.85 3.59 -27.15
C ASP A 304 0.72 2.86 -27.90
N HIS A 305 -0.32 2.42 -27.21
CA HIS A 305 -1.48 1.80 -27.85
C HIS A 305 -2.22 2.81 -28.75
N PRO A 306 -2.63 2.46 -30.00
CA PRO A 306 -3.26 3.41 -30.94
C PRO A 306 -4.50 4.16 -30.43
N LEU A 307 -5.18 3.62 -29.42
CA LEU A 307 -6.37 4.23 -28.80
C LEU A 307 -6.10 4.85 -27.43
N ALA A 308 -4.89 4.76 -26.90
CA ALA A 308 -4.58 5.32 -25.58
C ALA A 308 -4.42 6.84 -25.62
N CYS A 309 -5.14 7.55 -24.74
CA CYS A 309 -5.03 9.00 -24.58
C CYS A 309 -4.10 9.40 -23.41
N GLY A 310 -3.66 8.42 -22.60
CA GLY A 310 -2.92 8.68 -21.38
C GLY A 310 -3.82 9.06 -20.19
N VAL A 311 -3.22 9.65 -19.17
CA VAL A 311 -3.90 9.99 -17.91
C VAL A 311 -4.71 11.28 -18.04
N LEU A 312 -5.91 11.30 -17.43
CA LEU A 312 -6.75 12.49 -17.32
C LEU A 312 -6.50 13.25 -16.01
N GLY A 313 -6.74 14.55 -16.03
CA GLY A 313 -6.74 15.40 -14.86
C GLY A 313 -5.44 16.15 -14.61
N ARG A 314 -5.22 16.57 -13.37
CA ARG A 314 -4.08 17.44 -13.01
C ARG A 314 -2.70 16.83 -13.29
N SER A 315 -2.58 15.52 -13.16
CA SER A 315 -1.35 14.75 -13.49
C SER A 315 -1.38 14.20 -14.91
N GLY A 316 -2.29 14.69 -15.74
CA GLY A 316 -2.59 14.10 -17.02
C GLY A 316 -1.90 14.73 -18.21
N THR A 317 -2.16 14.11 -19.37
CA THR A 317 -1.66 14.55 -20.66
C THR A 317 -2.63 15.55 -21.32
N PRO A 318 -2.14 16.47 -22.17
CA PRO A 318 -3.01 17.31 -22.99
C PRO A 318 -3.84 16.47 -23.97
N VAL A 319 -3.35 15.29 -24.39
CA VAL A 319 -4.08 14.35 -25.25
C VAL A 319 -5.38 13.89 -24.58
N ALA A 320 -5.30 13.37 -23.35
CA ALA A 320 -6.49 12.95 -22.60
C ALA A 320 -7.49 14.11 -22.40
N SER A 321 -7.00 15.31 -22.09
CA SER A 321 -7.82 16.50 -21.93
C SER A 321 -8.54 16.89 -23.22
N HIS A 322 -7.87 16.79 -24.37
CA HIS A 322 -8.48 17.06 -25.68
C HIS A 322 -9.64 16.11 -25.97
N PHE A 323 -9.39 14.79 -25.89
CA PHE A 323 -10.42 13.79 -26.18
C PHE A 323 -11.59 13.86 -25.21
N MET A 324 -11.33 14.10 -23.90
CA MET A 324 -12.37 14.38 -22.92
C MET A 324 -13.24 15.57 -23.34
N THR A 325 -12.63 16.68 -23.75
CA THR A 325 -13.35 17.91 -24.09
C THR A 325 -14.16 17.76 -25.38
N GLN A 326 -13.61 17.07 -26.37
CA GLN A 326 -14.25 16.90 -27.70
C GLN A 326 -15.28 15.77 -27.75
N SER A 327 -15.36 14.93 -26.74
CA SER A 327 -16.33 13.82 -26.69
C SER A 327 -17.76 14.30 -26.59
N ASP A 328 -18.70 13.54 -27.16
CA ASP A 328 -20.14 13.71 -27.02
C ASP A 328 -20.77 12.64 -26.09
N LEU A 329 -20.00 11.62 -25.69
CA LEU A 329 -20.42 10.60 -24.75
C LEU A 329 -19.20 10.08 -23.99
N LEU A 330 -19.31 9.98 -22.67
CA LEU A 330 -18.35 9.30 -21.80
C LEU A 330 -18.88 7.92 -21.38
N ILE A 331 -18.08 6.88 -21.59
CA ILE A 331 -18.34 5.52 -21.10
C ILE A 331 -17.31 5.21 -20.04
N VAL A 332 -17.72 5.11 -18.79
CA VAL A 332 -16.82 5.10 -17.65
C VAL A 332 -16.90 3.77 -16.92
N PHE A 333 -15.77 3.09 -16.80
CA PHE A 333 -15.63 1.81 -16.12
C PHE A 333 -14.78 1.95 -14.85
N GLY A 334 -15.33 1.63 -13.69
CA GLY A 334 -14.61 1.53 -12.42
C GLY A 334 -13.92 2.82 -11.96
N ALA A 335 -14.47 3.99 -12.27
CA ALA A 335 -13.97 5.30 -11.85
C ALA A 335 -15.03 6.10 -11.12
N SER A 336 -14.66 6.77 -10.02
CA SER A 336 -15.58 7.49 -9.12
C SER A 336 -15.57 9.01 -9.27
N PHE A 337 -14.94 9.58 -10.29
CA PHE A 337 -14.97 11.02 -10.63
C PHE A 337 -14.47 11.96 -9.52
N SER A 338 -13.37 11.65 -8.85
CA SER A 338 -12.78 12.57 -7.89
C SER A 338 -12.43 13.92 -8.53
N LYS A 339 -12.36 14.98 -7.72
CA LYS A 339 -11.98 16.33 -8.16
C LYS A 339 -10.70 16.38 -9.01
N HIS A 340 -9.75 15.47 -8.72
CA HIS A 340 -8.44 15.41 -9.40
C HIS A 340 -8.50 14.78 -10.79
N THR A 341 -9.54 14.00 -11.09
CA THR A 341 -9.70 13.33 -12.39
C THR A 341 -10.08 14.30 -13.50
N GLY A 342 -10.73 15.43 -13.17
CA GLY A 342 -11.04 16.48 -14.15
C GLY A 342 -12.08 16.10 -15.19
N ILE A 343 -13.02 15.21 -14.87
CA ILE A 343 -14.14 14.84 -15.75
C ILE A 343 -15.12 16.00 -15.85
N LEU A 344 -15.54 16.33 -17.08
CA LEU A 344 -16.53 17.38 -17.34
C LEU A 344 -17.93 16.88 -16.95
N LYS A 345 -18.64 17.67 -16.13
CA LYS A 345 -19.92 17.29 -15.53
C LYS A 345 -21.10 17.37 -16.47
N ASP A 346 -20.98 18.20 -17.51
CA ASP A 346 -22.01 18.48 -18.53
C ASP A 346 -22.05 17.44 -19.65
N LYS A 347 -21.13 16.50 -19.66
CA LYS A 347 -21.07 15.44 -20.68
C LYS A 347 -22.07 14.33 -20.40
N PRO A 348 -22.82 13.86 -21.39
CA PRO A 348 -23.59 12.62 -21.28
C PRO A 348 -22.67 11.49 -20.85
N THR A 349 -23.04 10.79 -19.77
CA THR A 349 -22.15 9.80 -19.15
C THR A 349 -22.89 8.51 -18.83
N ILE A 350 -22.34 7.40 -19.29
CA ILE A 350 -22.66 6.04 -18.85
C ILE A 350 -21.59 5.65 -17.84
N GLN A 351 -21.97 5.29 -16.62
CA GLN A 351 -21.01 4.83 -15.60
C GLN A 351 -21.35 3.40 -15.17
N VAL A 352 -20.37 2.53 -15.24
CA VAL A 352 -20.45 1.12 -14.84
C VAL A 352 -19.58 0.91 -13.60
N ASP A 353 -20.16 0.41 -12.54
CA ASP A 353 -19.46 0.01 -11.32
C ASP A 353 -20.28 -1.08 -10.61
N TYR A 354 -19.63 -1.94 -9.84
CA TYR A 354 -20.32 -2.92 -9.01
C TYR A 354 -20.66 -2.38 -7.61
N ASP A 355 -20.16 -1.18 -7.25
CA ASP A 355 -20.52 -0.51 -6.00
C ASP A 355 -21.58 0.57 -6.28
N PRO A 356 -22.82 0.38 -5.77
CA PRO A 356 -23.90 1.33 -6.00
C PRO A 356 -23.60 2.74 -5.46
N LEU A 357 -22.78 2.86 -4.41
CA LEU A 357 -22.41 4.16 -3.83
C LEU A 357 -21.36 4.92 -4.63
N THR A 358 -20.72 4.28 -5.59
CA THR A 358 -19.79 4.93 -6.54
C THR A 358 -20.54 5.59 -7.71
N LEU A 359 -21.68 5.02 -8.12
CA LEU A 359 -22.48 5.50 -9.23
C LEU A 359 -23.06 6.90 -8.91
N GLY A 360 -22.71 7.89 -9.73
CA GLY A 360 -23.17 9.27 -9.55
C GLY A 360 -22.63 9.98 -8.29
N LYS A 361 -21.58 9.50 -7.67
CA LYS A 361 -21.09 9.94 -6.35
C LYS A 361 -20.77 11.44 -6.26
N PHE A 362 -20.19 12.03 -7.29
CA PHE A 362 -19.73 13.42 -7.27
C PHE A 362 -20.53 14.37 -8.16
N HIS A 363 -21.30 13.86 -9.09
CA HIS A 363 -22.23 14.59 -9.95
C HIS A 363 -23.20 13.63 -10.62
N GLU A 364 -24.30 14.16 -11.13
CA GLU A 364 -25.28 13.39 -11.87
C GLU A 364 -24.70 12.80 -13.15
N ILE A 365 -25.15 11.60 -13.49
CA ILE A 365 -24.77 10.88 -14.69
C ILE A 365 -26.02 10.48 -15.47
N SER A 366 -25.89 10.28 -16.78
CA SER A 366 -27.04 9.95 -17.63
C SER A 366 -27.57 8.54 -17.39
N ILE A 367 -26.65 7.55 -17.25
CA ILE A 367 -27.03 6.15 -17.04
C ILE A 367 -26.09 5.51 -16.03
N PRO A 368 -26.54 5.26 -14.78
CA PRO A 368 -25.86 4.40 -13.83
C PRO A 368 -26.13 2.93 -14.18
N ILE A 369 -25.09 2.12 -14.26
CA ILE A 369 -25.17 0.68 -14.47
C ILE A 369 -24.49 -0.03 -13.31
N LEU A 370 -25.28 -0.64 -12.45
CA LEU A 370 -24.78 -1.54 -11.42
C LEU A 370 -24.51 -2.89 -12.06
N GLY A 371 -23.24 -3.30 -12.13
CA GLY A 371 -22.86 -4.57 -12.74
C GLY A 371 -21.37 -4.81 -12.65
N GLU A 372 -20.99 -6.08 -12.74
CA GLU A 372 -19.60 -6.47 -12.89
C GLU A 372 -19.11 -6.01 -14.27
N ILE A 373 -17.91 -5.42 -14.32
CA ILE A 373 -17.43 -4.69 -15.51
C ILE A 373 -17.22 -5.63 -16.70
N GLU A 374 -16.54 -6.76 -16.48
CA GLU A 374 -16.25 -7.73 -17.56
C GLU A 374 -17.54 -8.28 -18.19
N THR A 375 -18.50 -8.66 -17.35
CA THR A 375 -19.84 -9.12 -17.76
C THR A 375 -20.58 -8.04 -18.53
N THR A 376 -20.58 -6.79 -18.01
CA THR A 376 -21.25 -5.66 -18.65
C THR A 376 -20.65 -5.35 -20.02
N VAL A 377 -19.33 -5.30 -20.11
CA VAL A 377 -18.64 -5.01 -21.38
C VAL A 377 -18.87 -6.12 -22.40
N SER A 378 -18.88 -7.40 -21.99
CA SER A 378 -19.19 -8.53 -22.87
C SER A 378 -20.58 -8.41 -23.47
N ILE A 379 -21.59 -8.06 -22.66
CA ILE A 379 -22.96 -7.83 -23.16
C ILE A 379 -22.98 -6.65 -24.16
N LEU A 380 -22.28 -5.54 -23.86
CA LEU A 380 -22.21 -4.39 -24.76
C LEU A 380 -21.57 -4.75 -26.10
N ILE A 381 -20.50 -5.55 -26.10
CA ILE A 381 -19.84 -6.03 -27.33
C ILE A 381 -20.83 -6.87 -28.16
N ASP A 382 -21.48 -7.86 -27.56
CA ASP A 382 -22.39 -8.78 -28.25
C ASP A 382 -23.58 -8.03 -28.88
N GLU A 383 -24.14 -7.03 -28.19
CA GLU A 383 -25.28 -6.24 -28.66
C GLU A 383 -24.92 -5.20 -29.73
N LEU A 384 -23.63 -4.75 -29.75
CA LEU A 384 -23.16 -3.73 -30.69
C LEU A 384 -22.35 -4.31 -31.86
N LYS A 385 -22.04 -5.60 -31.89
CA LYS A 385 -21.15 -6.22 -32.89
C LYS A 385 -21.50 -5.99 -34.36
N ASN A 386 -22.77 -5.69 -34.63
CA ASN A 386 -23.26 -5.39 -35.98
C ASN A 386 -23.31 -3.87 -36.26
N ASP A 387 -22.95 -3.05 -35.28
CA ASP A 387 -22.90 -1.60 -35.43
C ASP A 387 -21.53 -1.16 -35.93
N ALA A 388 -21.46 -0.47 -37.04
CA ALA A 388 -20.19 0.06 -37.55
C ALA A 388 -19.60 1.12 -36.61
N PRO A 389 -18.27 1.19 -36.47
CA PRO A 389 -17.60 2.30 -35.79
C PRO A 389 -18.04 3.64 -36.38
N LYS A 390 -18.37 4.60 -35.54
CA LYS A 390 -18.92 5.87 -36.01
C LYS A 390 -17.86 6.77 -36.63
N ILE A 391 -16.74 6.94 -35.96
CA ILE A 391 -15.60 7.75 -36.41
C ILE A 391 -14.32 7.11 -35.89
N ASP A 392 -13.41 6.79 -36.78
CA ASP A 392 -12.04 6.42 -36.39
C ASP A 392 -11.26 7.69 -36.03
N GLN A 393 -10.85 7.79 -34.76
CA GLN A 393 -10.11 8.93 -34.23
C GLN A 393 -8.59 8.65 -34.10
N THR A 394 -8.11 7.50 -34.56
CA THR A 394 -6.69 7.06 -34.36
C THR A 394 -5.69 8.04 -34.99
N ALA A 395 -5.95 8.55 -36.18
CA ALA A 395 -5.06 9.53 -36.82
C ALA A 395 -4.97 10.86 -36.05
N ILE A 396 -6.10 11.33 -35.53
CA ILE A 396 -6.16 12.56 -34.71
C ILE A 396 -5.40 12.32 -33.40
N LEU A 397 -5.58 11.15 -32.80
CA LEU A 397 -4.91 10.77 -31.55
C LEU A 397 -3.40 10.69 -31.74
N ALA A 398 -2.92 10.06 -32.82
CA ALA A 398 -1.50 9.99 -33.17
C ALA A 398 -0.89 11.39 -33.36
N ASP A 399 -1.60 12.33 -34.03
CA ASP A 399 -1.13 13.71 -34.19
C ASP A 399 -0.99 14.43 -32.84
N HIS A 400 -1.97 14.27 -31.94
CA HIS A 400 -1.90 14.85 -30.59
C HIS A 400 -0.76 14.26 -29.75
N TRP A 401 -0.48 12.96 -29.85
CA TRP A 401 0.67 12.36 -29.20
C TRP A 401 1.99 12.88 -29.78
N ASN A 402 2.11 13.01 -31.09
CA ASN A 402 3.32 13.55 -31.73
C ASN A 402 3.60 14.99 -31.25
N LYS A 403 2.57 15.83 -31.19
CA LYS A 403 2.70 17.20 -30.66
C LYS A 403 3.11 17.21 -29.19
N TRP A 404 2.53 16.32 -28.38
CA TRP A 404 2.87 16.23 -26.98
C TRP A 404 4.30 15.69 -26.75
N ARG A 405 4.73 14.70 -27.55
CA ARG A 405 6.10 14.17 -27.46
C ARG A 405 7.13 15.23 -27.87
N LEU A 406 6.86 16.02 -28.88
CA LEU A 406 7.71 17.17 -29.24
C LEU A 406 7.79 18.21 -28.12
N GLU A 407 6.66 18.54 -27.50
CA GLU A 407 6.65 19.46 -26.35
C GLU A 407 7.45 18.90 -25.16
N LYS A 408 7.32 17.59 -24.86
CA LYS A 408 8.15 16.94 -23.83
C LYS A 408 9.64 17.07 -24.13
N GLN A 409 10.06 16.80 -25.37
CA GLN A 409 11.47 16.93 -25.79
C GLN A 409 11.97 18.37 -25.59
N ASN A 410 11.15 19.38 -25.93
CA ASN A 410 11.50 20.77 -25.68
C ASN A 410 11.69 21.04 -24.19
N ARG A 411 10.81 20.51 -23.33
CA ARG A 411 10.93 20.65 -21.87
C ARG A 411 12.13 19.92 -21.29
N GLU A 412 12.48 18.75 -21.80
CA GLU A 412 13.68 18.00 -21.39
C GLU A 412 14.98 18.80 -21.52
N ASN A 413 15.01 19.81 -22.40
CA ASN A 413 16.18 20.65 -22.65
C ASN A 413 16.13 21.98 -21.89
N GLN A 414 15.08 22.25 -21.12
CA GLN A 414 15.03 23.43 -20.25
C GLN A 414 15.95 23.24 -19.05
N ASP A 415 16.82 24.20 -18.82
CA ASP A 415 17.75 24.23 -17.70
C ASP A 415 17.84 25.67 -17.17
N GLN A 416 17.65 25.85 -15.87
CA GLN A 416 17.79 27.15 -15.19
C GLN A 416 18.99 27.18 -14.24
N GLY A 417 19.79 26.11 -14.22
CA GLY A 417 20.96 25.97 -13.36
C GLY A 417 20.66 25.60 -11.90
N ASN A 418 19.38 25.29 -11.55
CA ASN A 418 18.95 24.97 -10.19
C ASN A 418 18.66 23.48 -9.98
N GLY A 419 19.06 22.62 -10.91
CA GLY A 419 18.80 21.19 -10.90
C GLY A 419 18.14 20.70 -12.19
N LEU A 420 17.85 19.41 -12.26
CA LEU A 420 17.26 18.78 -13.42
C LEU A 420 15.75 19.06 -13.48
N ASN A 421 15.22 19.24 -14.69
CA ASN A 421 13.77 19.28 -14.85
C ASN A 421 13.15 17.87 -14.82
N SER A 422 11.90 17.81 -14.37
CA SER A 422 11.18 16.52 -14.24
C SER A 422 10.97 15.82 -15.58
N ALA A 423 10.83 16.54 -16.70
CA ALA A 423 10.66 15.93 -18.01
C ALA A 423 11.87 15.09 -18.40
N ALA A 424 13.10 15.59 -18.15
CA ALA A 424 14.34 14.85 -18.40
C ALA A 424 14.45 13.59 -17.52
N VAL A 425 14.10 13.69 -16.23
CA VAL A 425 14.12 12.54 -15.30
C VAL A 425 13.19 11.43 -15.78
N PHE A 426 11.94 11.76 -16.12
CA PHE A 426 10.95 10.74 -16.52
C PHE A 426 11.13 10.27 -17.96
N ALA A 427 11.76 11.04 -18.84
CA ALA A 427 12.20 10.57 -20.14
C ALA A 427 13.29 9.48 -20.02
N ALA A 428 14.31 9.71 -19.18
CA ALA A 428 15.32 8.72 -18.87
C ALA A 428 14.67 7.47 -18.23
N MET A 429 13.75 7.66 -17.27
CA MET A 429 13.01 6.56 -16.65
C MET A 429 12.24 5.72 -17.68
N THR A 430 11.58 6.36 -18.66
CA THR A 430 10.85 5.65 -19.73
C THR A 430 11.76 4.75 -20.56
N ARG A 431 13.03 5.15 -20.77
CA ARG A 431 14.02 4.34 -21.52
C ARG A 431 14.55 3.13 -20.74
N HIS A 432 14.69 3.28 -19.40
CA HIS A 432 15.42 2.31 -18.58
C HIS A 432 14.55 1.37 -17.76
N VAL A 433 13.30 1.75 -17.44
CA VAL A 433 12.43 0.92 -16.60
C VAL A 433 11.80 -0.21 -17.41
N PRO A 434 12.00 -1.49 -17.00
CA PRO A 434 11.41 -2.64 -17.69
C PRO A 434 9.88 -2.55 -17.79
N GLN A 435 9.34 -3.07 -18.90
CA GLN A 435 7.90 -3.04 -19.17
C GLN A 435 7.06 -3.77 -18.11
N ASN A 436 7.63 -4.81 -17.49
CA ASN A 436 6.97 -5.59 -16.46
C ASN A 436 7.27 -5.11 -15.02
N ALA A 437 7.88 -3.93 -14.83
CA ALA A 437 8.18 -3.43 -13.51
C ALA A 437 6.92 -3.10 -12.69
N VAL A 438 7.04 -3.12 -11.36
CA VAL A 438 6.08 -2.50 -10.45
C VAL A 438 6.66 -1.17 -9.99
N ILE A 439 5.88 -0.11 -10.09
CA ILE A 439 6.31 1.24 -9.73
C ILE A 439 5.40 1.77 -8.63
N THR A 440 5.97 2.04 -7.46
CA THR A 440 5.28 2.76 -6.39
C THR A 440 5.57 4.25 -6.51
N VAL A 441 4.54 5.06 -6.45
CA VAL A 441 4.63 6.51 -6.62
C VAL A 441 4.13 7.19 -5.35
N ASP A 442 4.98 7.99 -4.75
CA ASP A 442 4.62 8.80 -3.58
C ASP A 442 3.80 10.03 -3.97
N VAL A 443 3.20 10.67 -2.99
CA VAL A 443 2.35 11.85 -3.16
C VAL A 443 3.19 13.13 -3.18
N GLY A 444 2.91 14.03 -4.11
CA GLY A 444 3.61 15.30 -4.26
C GLY A 444 3.74 15.73 -5.72
N ASP A 445 4.66 16.67 -5.98
CA ASP A 445 4.98 17.11 -7.35
C ASP A 445 5.50 15.97 -8.23
N ASN A 446 6.24 15.03 -7.63
CA ASN A 446 6.68 13.79 -8.29
C ASN A 446 5.52 13.01 -8.90
N THR A 447 4.34 12.97 -8.26
CA THR A 447 3.13 12.32 -8.79
C THR A 447 2.65 13.01 -10.06
N TYR A 448 2.59 14.36 -10.04
CA TYR A 448 2.14 15.13 -11.21
C TYR A 448 3.08 14.94 -12.40
N SER A 449 4.37 15.02 -12.15
CA SER A 449 5.40 14.86 -13.17
C SER A 449 5.42 13.43 -13.73
N PHE A 450 5.32 12.41 -12.86
CA PHE A 450 5.23 11.01 -13.30
C PHE A 450 4.02 10.77 -14.21
N GLY A 451 2.83 11.20 -13.81
CA GLY A 451 1.62 11.00 -14.60
C GLY A 451 1.68 11.65 -15.98
N ARG A 452 2.34 12.81 -16.08
CA ARG A 452 2.46 13.63 -17.28
C ARG A 452 3.57 13.17 -18.22
N TYR A 453 4.75 12.85 -17.69
CA TYR A 453 5.96 12.66 -18.50
C TYR A 453 6.36 11.20 -18.71
N PHE A 454 6.10 10.32 -17.75
CA PHE A 454 6.41 8.91 -17.88
C PHE A 454 5.44 8.23 -18.85
N GLU A 455 5.93 7.66 -19.94
CA GLU A 455 5.12 6.84 -20.85
C GLU A 455 5.14 5.40 -20.35
N CYS A 456 3.97 4.94 -19.91
CA CYS A 456 3.78 3.61 -19.35
C CYS A 456 3.44 2.62 -20.46
N GLN A 457 4.03 1.42 -20.39
CA GLN A 457 3.66 0.30 -21.26
C GLN A 457 2.79 -0.70 -20.49
N SER A 458 3.41 -1.64 -19.79
CA SER A 458 2.68 -2.65 -19.00
C SER A 458 3.09 -2.69 -17.53
N GLN A 459 3.74 -1.63 -17.04
CA GLN A 459 4.10 -1.50 -15.64
C GLN A 459 2.85 -1.42 -14.76
N SER A 460 2.93 -2.02 -13.58
CA SER A 460 1.90 -1.87 -12.55
C SER A 460 2.20 -0.65 -11.68
N ILE A 461 1.24 0.26 -11.55
CA ILE A 461 1.42 1.50 -10.80
C ILE A 461 0.65 1.44 -9.48
N LEU A 462 1.32 1.74 -8.37
CA LEU A 462 0.75 1.79 -7.03
C LEU A 462 0.94 3.18 -6.41
N MET A 463 -0.11 3.70 -5.79
CA MET A 463 -0.07 4.99 -5.10
C MET A 463 -1.09 5.05 -3.95
N SER A 464 -0.95 6.03 -3.06
CA SER A 464 -1.98 6.42 -2.10
C SER A 464 -3.00 7.31 -2.80
N GLY A 465 -4.03 6.68 -3.42
CA GLY A 465 -4.87 7.35 -4.39
C GLY A 465 -5.91 8.29 -3.79
N TYR A 466 -6.58 7.88 -2.73
CA TYR A 466 -7.64 8.65 -2.08
C TYR A 466 -7.19 9.34 -0.79
N LEU A 467 -6.38 8.68 0.04
CA LEU A 467 -5.85 9.31 1.23
C LEU A 467 -4.86 10.42 0.86
N GLY A 468 -4.03 10.18 -0.16
CA GLY A 468 -3.01 11.14 -0.57
C GLY A 468 -1.92 11.31 0.48
N SER A 469 -1.52 10.21 1.14
CA SER A 469 -0.50 10.25 2.18
C SER A 469 0.90 10.32 1.58
N ILE A 470 1.60 11.40 1.83
CA ILE A 470 3.04 11.52 1.62
C ILE A 470 3.77 10.47 2.46
N GLY A 471 4.84 9.89 1.94
CA GLY A 471 5.59 8.83 2.60
C GLY A 471 5.13 7.40 2.26
N PHE A 472 4.06 7.23 1.49
CA PHE A 472 3.57 5.93 1.04
C PHE A 472 4.60 5.17 0.18
N GLY A 473 5.35 5.87 -0.66
CA GLY A 473 6.12 5.28 -1.78
C GLY A 473 7.08 4.17 -1.38
N TYR A 474 7.97 4.42 -0.42
CA TYR A 474 9.02 3.47 -0.05
C TYR A 474 8.48 2.24 0.72
N PRO A 475 7.64 2.40 1.76
CA PRO A 475 6.98 1.26 2.38
C PRO A 475 6.14 0.41 1.42
N ALA A 476 5.44 1.05 0.48
CA ALA A 476 4.68 0.37 -0.55
C ALA A 476 5.56 -0.49 -1.48
N ALA A 477 6.80 -0.06 -1.76
CA ALA A 477 7.75 -0.83 -2.55
C ALA A 477 8.16 -2.13 -1.85
N ILE A 478 8.25 -2.14 -0.51
CA ILE A 478 8.46 -3.36 0.28
C ILE A 478 7.29 -4.33 0.09
N GLY A 479 6.05 -3.82 0.17
CA GLY A 479 4.84 -4.60 -0.06
C GLY A 479 4.73 -5.12 -1.49
N ALA A 480 5.09 -4.31 -2.47
CA ALA A 480 5.11 -4.69 -3.88
C ALA A 480 6.11 -5.81 -4.17
N TRP A 481 7.31 -5.74 -3.57
CA TRP A 481 8.29 -6.83 -3.66
C TRP A 481 7.77 -8.13 -3.04
N ALA A 482 7.18 -8.05 -1.86
CA ALA A 482 6.61 -9.23 -1.22
C ALA A 482 5.49 -9.88 -2.06
N ALA A 483 4.74 -9.07 -2.80
CA ALA A 483 3.71 -9.55 -3.72
C ALA A 483 4.28 -10.20 -4.99
N GLU A 484 5.30 -9.60 -5.58
CA GLU A 484 5.86 -9.97 -6.89
C GLU A 484 7.41 -9.92 -6.87
N PRO A 485 8.09 -10.82 -6.13
CA PRO A 485 9.53 -10.75 -5.88
C PRO A 485 10.39 -10.94 -7.13
N ASN A 486 9.82 -11.49 -8.20
CA ASN A 486 10.52 -11.73 -9.47
C ASN A 486 10.41 -10.55 -10.45
N ARG A 487 9.67 -9.49 -10.11
CA ARG A 487 9.56 -8.29 -10.91
C ARG A 487 10.51 -7.20 -10.40
N HIS A 488 10.94 -6.32 -11.29
CA HIS A 488 11.68 -5.13 -10.88
C HIS A 488 10.76 -4.18 -10.12
N ILE A 489 11.20 -3.75 -8.92
CA ILE A 489 10.46 -2.83 -8.07
C ILE A 489 11.13 -1.46 -8.12
N PHE A 490 10.41 -0.49 -8.66
CA PHE A 490 10.80 0.92 -8.64
C PHE A 490 9.98 1.69 -7.62
N CYS A 491 10.64 2.62 -6.95
CA CYS A 491 9.98 3.51 -6.00
C CYS A 491 10.30 4.96 -6.39
N ILE A 492 9.28 5.79 -6.57
CA ILE A 492 9.44 7.21 -6.88
C ILE A 492 8.95 8.01 -5.69
N THR A 493 9.80 8.84 -5.10
CA THR A 493 9.42 9.75 -4.01
C THR A 493 9.97 11.14 -4.23
N GLY A 494 9.35 12.13 -3.60
CA GLY A 494 10.00 13.37 -3.27
C GLY A 494 10.83 13.21 -1.99
N ASP A 495 11.71 14.16 -1.75
CA ASP A 495 12.57 14.23 -0.57
C ASP A 495 11.76 14.30 0.74
N GLY A 496 10.75 15.16 0.82
CA GLY A 496 9.89 15.27 1.99
C GLY A 496 9.09 13.99 2.28
N GLY A 497 8.68 13.24 1.24
CA GLY A 497 7.97 11.97 1.42
C GLY A 497 8.88 10.86 1.91
N PHE A 498 10.04 10.69 1.29
CA PHE A 498 11.00 9.67 1.72
C PHE A 498 11.50 9.91 3.14
N ALA A 499 11.74 11.17 3.51
CA ALA A 499 12.25 11.50 4.84
C ALA A 499 11.34 11.00 5.99
N GLN A 500 10.02 10.88 5.78
CA GLN A 500 9.10 10.39 6.81
C GLN A 500 9.34 8.93 7.20
N TYR A 501 9.75 8.09 6.25
CA TYR A 501 9.97 6.65 6.48
C TYR A 501 11.32 6.18 5.93
N MET A 502 12.31 7.06 5.89
CA MET A 502 13.66 6.75 5.38
C MET A 502 14.33 5.59 6.14
N CYS A 503 13.95 5.36 7.38
CA CYS A 503 14.43 4.22 8.18
C CYS A 503 14.15 2.86 7.52
N GLU A 504 13.15 2.76 6.65
CA GLU A 504 12.81 1.51 5.95
C GLU A 504 13.85 1.13 4.87
N MET A 505 14.80 2.02 4.55
CA MET A 505 15.99 1.64 3.76
C MET A 505 16.75 0.50 4.45
N THR A 506 16.86 0.55 5.79
CA THR A 506 17.52 -0.53 6.56
C THR A 506 16.70 -1.82 6.54
N THR A 507 15.38 -1.74 6.43
CA THR A 507 14.52 -2.91 6.21
C THR A 507 14.80 -3.55 4.86
N ALA A 508 14.86 -2.75 3.79
CA ALA A 508 15.19 -3.25 2.46
C ALA A 508 16.58 -3.92 2.43
N VAL A 509 17.57 -3.34 3.07
CA VAL A 509 18.92 -3.94 3.19
C VAL A 509 18.87 -5.25 3.98
N LYS A 510 18.19 -5.28 5.13
CA LYS A 510 18.07 -6.48 5.98
C LYS A 510 17.54 -7.70 5.22
N TYR A 511 16.54 -7.48 4.37
CA TYR A 511 15.87 -8.56 3.62
C TYR A 511 16.38 -8.71 2.19
N GLY A 512 17.41 -7.94 1.77
CA GLY A 512 17.96 -7.98 0.42
C GLY A 512 16.95 -7.55 -0.65
N ILE A 513 16.00 -6.65 -0.35
CA ILE A 513 14.93 -6.23 -1.26
C ILE A 513 15.49 -5.30 -2.33
N PRO A 514 15.50 -5.68 -3.62
CA PRO A 514 16.19 -4.93 -4.68
C PRO A 514 15.38 -3.73 -5.20
N ILE A 515 14.88 -2.89 -4.29
CA ILE A 515 14.14 -1.67 -4.65
C ILE A 515 15.07 -0.70 -5.39
N LYS A 516 14.64 -0.21 -6.56
CA LYS A 516 15.28 0.87 -7.32
C LYS A 516 14.57 2.17 -7.00
N HIS A 517 15.14 2.92 -6.07
CA HIS A 517 14.53 4.15 -5.56
C HIS A 517 14.99 5.36 -6.37
N ILE A 518 14.05 6.07 -6.95
CA ILE A 518 14.23 7.33 -7.67
C ILE A 518 13.72 8.45 -6.77
N LEU A 519 14.63 9.14 -6.13
CA LEU A 519 14.34 10.22 -5.19
C LEU A 519 14.52 11.57 -5.90
N LEU A 520 13.45 12.33 -6.06
CA LEU A 520 13.47 13.69 -6.57
C LEU A 520 13.68 14.65 -5.40
N ASN A 521 14.85 15.25 -5.32
CA ASN A 521 15.23 16.16 -4.24
C ASN A 521 15.25 17.59 -4.74
N ASN A 522 14.25 18.38 -4.36
CA ASN A 522 14.14 19.80 -4.67
C ASN A 522 14.22 20.69 -3.41
N LEU A 523 14.56 20.12 -2.25
CA LEU A 523 14.73 20.81 -0.96
C LEU A 523 13.48 21.55 -0.49
N GLN A 524 12.28 21.15 -0.94
CA GLN A 524 11.04 21.79 -0.52
C GLN A 524 9.79 20.93 -0.70
N LEU A 525 8.73 21.30 -0.01
CA LEU A 525 7.37 20.81 -0.26
C LEU A 525 6.78 21.51 -1.49
N GLY A 526 7.36 21.25 -2.68
CA GLY A 526 7.16 22.01 -3.92
C GLY A 526 5.69 22.18 -4.29
N LYS A 527 4.85 21.15 -4.09
CA LYS A 527 3.41 21.22 -4.32
C LYS A 527 2.74 22.30 -3.47
N ILE A 528 3.12 22.41 -2.20
CA ILE A 528 2.55 23.39 -1.26
C ILE A 528 3.05 24.79 -1.60
N THR A 529 4.34 24.95 -1.91
CA THR A 529 4.93 26.20 -2.39
C THR A 529 4.12 26.77 -3.56
N LYS A 530 3.83 25.93 -4.57
CA LYS A 530 3.04 26.33 -5.74
C LYS A 530 1.61 26.71 -5.40
N GLU A 531 0.98 25.97 -4.50
CA GLU A 531 -0.40 26.29 -4.06
C GLU A 531 -0.45 27.61 -3.29
N GLN A 532 0.50 27.87 -2.39
CA GLN A 532 0.60 29.16 -1.70
C GLN A 532 0.72 30.33 -2.69
N ARG A 533 1.60 30.21 -3.70
CA ARG A 533 1.73 31.21 -4.77
C ARG A 533 0.46 31.37 -5.59
N GLN A 534 -0.20 30.27 -5.98
CA GLN A 534 -1.43 30.30 -6.80
C GLN A 534 -2.59 31.02 -6.14
N ILE A 535 -2.68 30.99 -4.81
CA ILE A 535 -3.71 31.69 -4.04
C ILE A 535 -3.21 33.02 -3.46
N ASN A 536 -2.10 33.55 -4.00
CA ASN A 536 -1.49 34.82 -3.58
C ASN A 536 -1.15 34.89 -2.09
N LYS A 537 -0.67 33.78 -1.52
CA LYS A 537 -0.12 33.72 -0.16
C LYS A 537 1.42 33.79 -0.21
N THR A 538 2.01 34.34 0.86
CA THR A 538 3.45 34.27 1.07
C THR A 538 3.87 32.81 1.17
N VAL A 539 4.93 32.41 0.48
CA VAL A 539 5.53 31.09 0.64
C VAL A 539 6.13 31.02 2.04
N TRP A 540 5.71 30.02 2.82
CA TRP A 540 6.11 29.90 4.21
C TRP A 540 6.17 28.44 4.65
N GLU A 541 7.25 28.07 5.38
CA GLU A 541 7.49 26.76 5.97
C GLU A 541 7.43 25.59 4.96
N THR A 542 7.91 25.80 3.75
CA THR A 542 7.95 24.77 2.71
C THR A 542 9.37 24.31 2.37
N ASP A 543 10.39 25.01 2.83
CA ASP A 543 11.79 24.63 2.64
C ASP A 543 12.15 23.43 3.54
N LEU A 544 12.98 22.54 3.01
CA LEU A 544 13.44 21.35 3.70
C LEU A 544 14.96 21.37 3.86
N HIS A 545 15.43 21.08 5.07
CA HIS A 545 16.83 20.79 5.33
C HIS A 545 17.06 19.28 5.27
N ASN A 546 17.58 18.80 4.16
CA ASN A 546 17.76 17.39 3.90
C ASN A 546 19.21 16.91 4.16
N PRO A 547 19.40 15.67 4.61
CA PRO A 547 20.71 15.02 4.52
C PRO A 547 21.07 14.76 3.05
N ASN A 548 22.34 14.43 2.78
CA ASN A 548 22.67 13.81 1.50
C ASN A 548 22.12 12.38 1.49
N PHE A 549 21.01 12.15 0.79
CA PHE A 549 20.30 10.88 0.80
C PHE A 549 21.08 9.75 0.11
N SER A 550 21.91 10.04 -0.90
CA SER A 550 22.77 9.02 -1.50
C SER A 550 23.83 8.51 -0.52
N LYS A 551 24.44 9.42 0.27
CA LYS A 551 25.35 9.02 1.36
C LYS A 551 24.60 8.25 2.46
N TYR A 552 23.39 8.69 2.80
CA TYR A 552 22.54 7.95 3.75
C TYR A 552 22.27 6.53 3.27
N ALA A 553 21.90 6.33 2.00
CA ALA A 553 21.69 5.00 1.42
C ALA A 553 22.95 4.13 1.52
N ASN A 554 24.14 4.69 1.19
CA ASN A 554 25.41 3.99 1.34
C ASN A 554 25.70 3.61 2.80
N ASN A 555 25.43 4.50 3.75
CA ASN A 555 25.61 4.21 5.18
C ASN A 555 24.66 3.13 5.70
N CYS A 556 23.46 2.97 5.08
CA CYS A 556 22.54 1.88 5.37
C CYS A 556 22.95 0.55 4.73
N GLY A 557 23.94 0.52 3.83
CA GLY A 557 24.36 -0.68 3.09
C GLY A 557 23.64 -0.86 1.74
N ALA A 558 22.95 0.15 1.23
CA ALA A 558 22.39 0.21 -0.12
C ALA A 558 23.36 0.90 -1.08
N LEU A 559 23.11 0.83 -2.40
CA LEU A 559 23.84 1.65 -3.37
C LEU A 559 23.18 3.03 -3.49
N GLY A 560 23.87 4.09 -3.08
CA GLY A 560 23.42 5.48 -3.24
C GLY A 560 24.23 6.23 -4.30
N ILE A 561 23.55 6.81 -5.28
CA ILE A 561 24.15 7.64 -6.35
C ILE A 561 23.44 8.97 -6.37
N ARG A 562 24.19 10.08 -6.42
CA ARG A 562 23.65 11.43 -6.56
C ARG A 562 23.84 11.91 -7.99
N ILE A 563 22.75 12.42 -8.56
CA ILE A 563 22.65 12.95 -9.92
C ILE A 563 22.42 14.47 -9.83
N GLU A 564 23.32 15.24 -10.38
CA GLU A 564 23.27 16.70 -10.40
C GLU A 564 23.20 17.27 -11.83
N ASN A 565 23.50 16.43 -12.84
CA ASN A 565 23.51 16.82 -14.24
C ASN A 565 22.77 15.80 -15.11
N LYS A 566 22.09 16.28 -16.16
CA LYS A 566 21.34 15.45 -17.11
C LYS A 566 22.19 14.34 -17.74
N SER A 567 23.47 14.61 -18.03
CA SER A 567 24.40 13.62 -18.60
C SER A 567 24.67 12.40 -17.71
N GLN A 568 24.41 12.50 -16.41
CA GLN A 568 24.60 11.40 -15.45
C GLN A 568 23.39 10.46 -15.35
N LEU A 569 22.21 10.84 -15.92
CA LEU A 569 20.96 10.10 -15.72
C LEU A 569 21.06 8.67 -16.27
N ASP A 570 21.41 8.50 -17.53
CA ASP A 570 21.43 7.19 -18.18
C ASP A 570 22.44 6.25 -17.49
N GLU A 571 23.65 6.74 -17.20
CA GLU A 571 24.66 5.97 -16.44
C GLU A 571 24.16 5.61 -15.02
N GLY A 572 23.46 6.53 -14.35
CA GLY A 572 22.87 6.31 -13.03
C GLY A 572 21.85 5.18 -13.06
N TYR A 573 20.91 5.21 -14.00
CA TYR A 573 19.92 4.14 -14.19
C TYR A 573 20.59 2.79 -14.47
N GLU A 574 21.59 2.75 -15.37
CA GLU A 574 22.32 1.50 -15.66
C GLU A 574 23.00 0.93 -14.40
N LYS A 575 23.62 1.77 -13.59
CA LYS A 575 24.30 1.33 -12.36
C LYS A 575 23.32 0.72 -11.35
N ILE A 576 22.17 1.39 -11.09
CA ILE A 576 21.19 0.83 -10.16
C ILE A 576 20.54 -0.44 -10.70
N MET A 577 20.36 -0.56 -12.01
CA MET A 577 19.81 -1.78 -12.64
C MET A 577 20.75 -2.97 -12.51
N LYS A 578 22.05 -2.76 -12.60
CA LYS A 578 23.09 -3.81 -12.45
C LYS A 578 23.29 -4.22 -10.98
N HIS A 579 22.84 -3.43 -10.03
CA HIS A 579 23.01 -3.71 -8.60
C HIS A 579 21.94 -4.70 -8.10
N ASN A 580 22.35 -5.78 -7.44
CA ASN A 580 21.42 -6.83 -6.98
C ASN A 580 20.66 -6.49 -5.69
N GLY A 581 21.08 -5.46 -4.95
CA GLY A 581 20.44 -5.01 -3.70
C GLY A 581 19.58 -3.75 -3.86
N PRO A 582 19.13 -3.17 -2.75
CA PRO A 582 18.46 -1.88 -2.76
C PRO A 582 19.41 -0.80 -3.27
N ALA A 583 18.89 0.08 -4.12
CA ALA A 583 19.67 1.16 -4.73
C ALA A 583 18.85 2.44 -4.83
N MET A 584 19.51 3.60 -4.72
CA MET A 584 18.88 4.92 -4.79
C MET A 584 19.59 5.80 -5.81
N LEU A 585 18.83 6.45 -6.68
CA LEU A 585 19.23 7.65 -7.39
C LEU A 585 18.63 8.87 -6.67
N GLU A 586 19.47 9.63 -6.00
CA GLU A 586 19.11 10.96 -5.50
C GLU A 586 19.32 11.98 -6.62
N ILE A 587 18.23 12.45 -7.22
CA ILE A 587 18.26 13.36 -8.34
C ILE A 587 17.93 14.77 -7.85
N MET A 588 18.87 15.70 -8.00
CA MET A 588 18.65 17.10 -7.66
C MET A 588 17.78 17.73 -8.73
N THR A 589 16.56 18.14 -8.37
CA THR A 589 15.57 18.63 -9.31
C THR A 589 15.26 20.12 -9.09
N ASP A 590 15.05 20.84 -10.19
CA ASP A 590 14.62 22.23 -10.14
C ASP A 590 13.13 22.30 -9.73
N PRO A 591 12.79 22.99 -8.63
CA PRO A 591 11.41 23.08 -8.14
C PRO A 591 10.47 23.85 -9.08
N GLU A 592 10.99 24.65 -10.01
CA GLU A 592 10.19 25.43 -10.96
C GLU A 592 9.96 24.68 -12.29
N LEU A 593 10.82 23.74 -12.66
CA LEU A 593 10.77 22.95 -13.90
C LEU A 593 10.10 21.57 -13.70
N ILE A 594 8.81 21.57 -13.33
CA ILE A 594 8.03 20.36 -13.05
C ILE A 594 6.96 20.11 -14.10
#